data_7b14411d285db031b0de237f36fb3da4
#
_entry.id   7b14411d285db031b0de237f36fb3da4
#
_cell.length_a   1.000
_cell.length_b   1.000
_cell.length_c   1.000
_cell.angle_alpha   90.00
_cell.angle_beta   90.00
_cell.angle_gamma   90.00
#
_symmetry.space_group_name_H-M   'P 1'
#
loop_
_entity.id
_entity.type
_entity.pdbx_description
1 polymer ?
#
loop_
_entity_poly.entity_id
_entity_poly.type
_entity_poly.pdbx_seq_one_letter_code
_entity_poly.pdbx_strand_id
1 'polypeptide(L)'
;MKLKDRVAIITGASRGIGSAIAKRFAKEGAKVVINYNQSEDKASRLVDEIRMNGGQALAVRADVSKPDEVKQLVKKTVDAFGRVDILVNNAGVMFQNTFLDATEEVWDQTIDINLKGAYLCSKEVAPIMLKQKKGKIINISSNSGIYHPSALRFVEYVVSKAGMNGLTRALALKLGPYVNVNAICPGWIKTEMVAKTDPEVERMVLEETALKRFGTADEVANAALYLASDDSDFVTGELHMITGGRGMH
;
A
#
# COMPACT_ATOMS: atom_id res chain seq x y z
N MET A 1 13.90 0.11 -17.89
CA MET A 1 13.15 -0.68 -16.86
C MET A 1 13.80 -0.47 -15.51
N LYS A 2 13.13 0.25 -14.62
CA LYS A 2 13.66 0.64 -13.30
C LYS A 2 13.67 -0.49 -12.27
N LEU A 3 12.86 -1.54 -12.48
CA LEU A 3 12.69 -2.66 -11.54
C LEU A 3 13.04 -4.02 -12.17
N LYS A 4 13.91 -4.02 -13.18
CA LYS A 4 14.30 -5.25 -13.89
C LYS A 4 14.75 -6.33 -12.89
N ASP A 5 14.15 -7.53 -13.01
CA ASP A 5 14.41 -8.74 -12.23
C ASP A 5 14.15 -8.62 -10.71
N ARG A 6 13.58 -7.50 -10.22
CA ARG A 6 13.16 -7.36 -8.81
C ARG A 6 11.86 -8.10 -8.55
N VAL A 7 11.72 -8.62 -7.35
CA VAL A 7 10.51 -9.30 -6.87
C VAL A 7 9.76 -8.39 -5.91
N ALA A 8 8.50 -8.10 -6.24
CA ALA A 8 7.64 -7.21 -5.46
C ALA A 8 6.40 -7.93 -4.95
N ILE A 9 6.15 -7.89 -3.64
CA ILE A 9 4.89 -8.28 -3.03
C ILE A 9 4.04 -7.02 -2.88
N ILE A 10 2.81 -7.03 -3.41
CA ILE A 10 1.83 -5.95 -3.23
C ILE A 10 0.60 -6.53 -2.52
N THR A 11 0.34 -6.08 -1.29
CA THR A 11 -0.81 -6.57 -0.53
C THR A 11 -2.09 -5.86 -0.95
N GLY A 12 -3.23 -6.59 -0.96
CA GLY A 12 -4.51 -6.06 -1.40
C GLY A 12 -4.52 -5.56 -2.84
N ALA A 13 -3.76 -6.22 -3.73
CA ALA A 13 -3.47 -5.74 -5.08
C ALA A 13 -4.52 -6.09 -6.15
N SER A 14 -5.63 -6.74 -5.79
CA SER A 14 -6.66 -7.16 -6.76
C SER A 14 -7.41 -6.00 -7.43
N ARG A 15 -7.34 -4.77 -6.89
CA ARG A 15 -8.03 -3.57 -7.39
C ARG A 15 -7.36 -2.27 -6.92
N GLY A 16 -7.87 -1.13 -7.43
CA GLY A 16 -7.52 0.20 -6.97
C GLY A 16 -6.03 0.52 -7.08
N ILE A 17 -5.49 1.19 -6.06
CA ILE A 17 -4.08 1.60 -5.99
C ILE A 17 -3.14 0.40 -6.12
N GLY A 18 -3.43 -0.71 -5.41
CA GLY A 18 -2.58 -1.89 -5.45
C GLY A 18 -2.46 -2.51 -6.84
N SER A 19 -3.56 -2.57 -7.62
CA SER A 19 -3.52 -3.08 -8.99
C SER A 19 -2.74 -2.17 -9.94
N ALA A 20 -2.89 -0.85 -9.78
CA ALA A 20 -2.12 0.12 -10.57
C ALA A 20 -0.61 0.01 -10.29
N ILE A 21 -0.23 -0.14 -9.01
CA ILE A 21 1.16 -0.38 -8.61
C ILE A 21 1.68 -1.68 -9.23
N ALA A 22 0.91 -2.79 -9.16
CA ALA A 22 1.31 -4.07 -9.72
C ALA A 22 1.57 -3.97 -11.24
N LYS A 23 0.65 -3.36 -11.99
CA LYS A 23 0.82 -3.10 -13.43
C LYS A 23 2.04 -2.25 -13.73
N ARG A 24 2.21 -1.15 -12.98
CA ARG A 24 3.33 -0.23 -13.17
C ARG A 24 4.66 -0.92 -12.89
N PHE A 25 4.77 -1.70 -11.83
CA PHE A 25 5.99 -2.43 -11.48
C PHE A 25 6.31 -3.53 -12.50
N ALA A 26 5.31 -4.29 -12.96
CA ALA A 26 5.49 -5.29 -14.00
C ALA A 26 5.98 -4.68 -15.32
N LYS A 27 5.42 -3.53 -15.74
CA LYS A 27 5.87 -2.77 -16.91
C LYS A 27 7.34 -2.32 -16.81
N GLU A 28 7.83 -2.12 -15.58
CA GLU A 28 9.23 -1.76 -15.30
C GLU A 28 10.13 -2.99 -15.04
N GLY A 29 9.64 -4.20 -15.36
CA GLY A 29 10.42 -5.44 -15.34
C GLY A 29 10.42 -6.18 -14.00
N ALA A 30 9.60 -5.79 -13.04
CA ALA A 30 9.45 -6.54 -11.80
C ALA A 30 8.61 -7.82 -11.99
N LYS A 31 8.95 -8.87 -11.22
CA LYS A 31 8.10 -10.02 -10.97
C LYS A 31 7.18 -9.66 -9.82
N VAL A 32 5.86 -9.66 -10.03
CA VAL A 32 4.91 -9.14 -9.05
C VAL A 32 4.08 -10.24 -8.42
N VAL A 33 3.95 -10.20 -7.10
CA VAL A 33 3.05 -11.06 -6.34
C VAL A 33 1.84 -10.22 -5.93
N ILE A 34 0.69 -10.59 -6.46
CA ILE A 34 -0.61 -9.97 -6.25
C ILE A 34 -1.27 -10.70 -5.08
N ASN A 35 -1.15 -10.11 -3.88
CA ASN A 35 -1.87 -10.66 -2.74
C ASN A 35 -3.33 -10.17 -2.75
N TYR A 36 -4.22 -11.10 -2.43
CA TYR A 36 -5.65 -10.85 -2.24
C TYR A 36 -6.18 -11.69 -1.08
N ASN A 37 -7.32 -11.28 -0.48
CA ASN A 37 -8.03 -12.09 0.52
C ASN A 37 -9.28 -12.75 -0.09
N GLN A 38 -10.22 -11.96 -0.65
CA GLN A 38 -11.53 -12.43 -1.11
C GLN A 38 -11.73 -12.35 -2.62
N SER A 39 -11.01 -11.48 -3.33
CA SER A 39 -11.26 -11.15 -4.74
C SER A 39 -10.37 -11.95 -5.69
N GLU A 40 -10.52 -13.27 -5.69
CA GLU A 40 -9.73 -14.19 -6.53
C GLU A 40 -9.85 -13.88 -8.03
N ASP A 41 -11.10 -13.72 -8.53
CA ASP A 41 -11.34 -13.42 -9.95
C ASP A 41 -10.63 -12.15 -10.41
N LYS A 42 -10.66 -11.08 -9.58
CA LYS A 42 -9.97 -9.83 -9.91
C LYS A 42 -8.45 -9.99 -9.89
N ALA A 43 -7.92 -10.76 -8.94
CA ALA A 43 -6.49 -11.04 -8.86
C ALA A 43 -6.02 -11.89 -10.06
N SER A 44 -6.77 -12.92 -10.43
CA SER A 44 -6.46 -13.78 -11.58
C SER A 44 -6.47 -13.00 -12.90
N ARG A 45 -7.50 -12.17 -13.12
CA ARG A 45 -7.57 -11.30 -14.32
C ARG A 45 -6.38 -10.35 -14.39
N LEU A 46 -5.94 -9.80 -13.25
CA LEU A 46 -4.79 -8.92 -13.21
C LEU A 46 -3.49 -9.67 -13.53
N VAL A 47 -3.33 -10.91 -13.05
CA VAL A 47 -2.20 -11.77 -13.43
C VAL A 47 -2.19 -12.00 -14.94
N ASP A 48 -3.34 -12.34 -15.52
CA ASP A 48 -3.45 -12.62 -16.96
C ASP A 48 -3.13 -11.36 -17.79
N GLU A 49 -3.66 -10.20 -17.38
CA GLU A 49 -3.37 -8.92 -18.02
C GLU A 49 -1.86 -8.60 -18.01
N ILE A 50 -1.19 -8.80 -16.87
CA ILE A 50 0.25 -8.57 -16.75
C ILE A 50 1.04 -9.53 -17.63
N ARG A 51 0.66 -10.82 -17.66
CA ARG A 51 1.32 -11.84 -18.48
C ARG A 51 1.14 -11.61 -19.97
N MET A 52 -0.07 -11.23 -20.40
CA MET A 52 -0.34 -10.85 -21.80
C MET A 52 0.52 -9.67 -22.27
N ASN A 53 0.88 -8.78 -21.35
CA ASN A 53 1.79 -7.66 -21.63
C ASN A 53 3.28 -8.01 -21.41
N GLY A 54 3.63 -9.30 -21.35
CA GLY A 54 5.02 -9.78 -21.24
C GLY A 54 5.63 -9.71 -19.85
N GLY A 55 4.85 -9.37 -18.81
CA GLY A 55 5.30 -9.33 -17.41
C GLY A 55 5.19 -10.70 -16.72
N GLN A 56 5.73 -10.79 -15.51
CA GLN A 56 5.64 -11.97 -14.65
C GLN A 56 4.80 -11.62 -13.42
N ALA A 57 3.75 -12.41 -13.17
CA ALA A 57 2.87 -12.20 -12.03
C ALA A 57 2.41 -13.53 -11.42
N LEU A 58 2.19 -13.52 -10.10
CA LEU A 58 1.65 -14.62 -9.31
C LEU A 58 0.56 -14.08 -8.38
N ALA A 59 -0.62 -14.70 -8.37
CA ALA A 59 -1.64 -14.40 -7.37
C ALA A 59 -1.48 -15.30 -6.15
N VAL A 60 -1.54 -14.71 -4.95
CA VAL A 60 -1.45 -15.46 -3.68
C VAL A 60 -2.53 -14.98 -2.73
N ARG A 61 -3.44 -15.89 -2.37
CA ARG A 61 -4.43 -15.62 -1.33
C ARG A 61 -3.76 -15.60 0.03
N ALA A 62 -3.96 -14.53 0.79
CA ALA A 62 -3.62 -14.43 2.21
C ALA A 62 -4.37 -13.25 2.85
N ASP A 63 -4.91 -13.47 4.05
CA ASP A 63 -5.38 -12.41 4.95
C ASP A 63 -4.17 -11.85 5.70
N VAL A 64 -3.83 -10.59 5.45
CA VAL A 64 -2.65 -9.95 6.05
C VAL A 64 -2.77 -9.77 7.57
N SER A 65 -3.98 -9.85 8.14
CA SER A 65 -4.21 -9.81 9.60
C SER A 65 -3.81 -11.10 10.30
N LYS A 66 -3.54 -12.19 9.55
CA LYS A 66 -3.24 -13.53 10.05
C LYS A 66 -1.76 -13.87 9.85
N PRO A 67 -0.99 -14.03 10.96
CA PRO A 67 0.46 -14.25 10.87
C PRO A 67 0.85 -15.46 10.02
N ASP A 68 0.13 -16.57 10.13
CA ASP A 68 0.46 -17.79 9.38
C ASP A 68 0.18 -17.64 7.88
N GLU A 69 -0.87 -16.88 7.50
CA GLU A 69 -1.15 -16.61 6.10
C GLU A 69 -0.12 -15.66 5.49
N VAL A 70 0.36 -14.66 6.24
CA VAL A 70 1.46 -13.78 5.83
C VAL A 70 2.74 -14.58 5.62
N LYS A 71 3.07 -15.50 6.53
CA LYS A 71 4.22 -16.39 6.38
C LYS A 71 4.12 -17.25 5.12
N GLN A 72 2.92 -17.79 4.81
CA GLN A 72 2.69 -18.55 3.59
C GLN A 72 2.80 -17.67 2.33
N LEU A 73 2.32 -16.43 2.36
CA LEU A 73 2.47 -15.47 1.27
C LEU A 73 3.96 -15.26 0.92
N VAL A 74 4.78 -14.95 1.93
CA VAL A 74 6.21 -14.72 1.74
C VAL A 74 6.92 -16.00 1.30
N LYS A 75 6.60 -17.16 1.92
CA LYS A 75 7.15 -18.44 1.51
C LYS A 75 6.86 -18.75 0.03
N LYS A 76 5.60 -18.65 -0.41
CA LYS A 76 5.22 -18.87 -1.82
C LYS A 76 5.94 -17.92 -2.77
N THR A 77 6.20 -16.68 -2.34
CA THR A 77 6.97 -15.71 -3.13
C THR A 77 8.42 -16.17 -3.29
N VAL A 78 9.06 -16.60 -2.20
CA VAL A 78 10.45 -17.09 -2.23
C VAL A 78 10.54 -18.40 -3.02
N ASP A 79 9.61 -19.32 -2.86
CA ASP A 79 9.59 -20.59 -3.61
C ASP A 79 9.48 -20.33 -5.13
N ALA A 80 8.69 -19.31 -5.55
CA ALA A 80 8.48 -18.99 -6.95
C ALA A 80 9.62 -18.17 -7.58
N PHE A 81 10.21 -17.23 -6.83
CA PHE A 81 11.12 -16.22 -7.38
C PHE A 81 12.47 -16.11 -6.68
N GLY A 82 12.69 -16.84 -5.58
CA GLY A 82 13.98 -16.95 -4.88
C GLY A 82 14.34 -15.77 -3.97
N ARG A 83 13.57 -14.66 -4.01
CA ARG A 83 13.89 -13.41 -3.30
C ARG A 83 12.68 -12.54 -3.04
N VAL A 84 12.83 -11.50 -2.21
CA VAL A 84 11.88 -10.40 -2.05
C VAL A 84 12.66 -9.09 -1.99
N ASP A 85 12.45 -8.21 -2.97
CA ASP A 85 13.15 -6.92 -3.06
C ASP A 85 12.29 -5.75 -2.60
N ILE A 86 10.98 -5.85 -2.85
CA ILE A 86 10.03 -4.77 -2.61
C ILE A 86 8.80 -5.36 -1.90
N LEU A 87 8.38 -4.70 -0.83
CA LEU A 87 7.08 -4.90 -0.20
C LEU A 87 6.26 -3.62 -0.30
N VAL A 88 5.05 -3.71 -0.85
CA VAL A 88 4.06 -2.64 -0.79
C VAL A 88 2.92 -3.07 0.13
N ASN A 89 2.86 -2.49 1.32
CA ASN A 89 1.77 -2.65 2.26
C ASN A 89 0.60 -1.75 1.82
N ASN A 90 -0.26 -2.28 0.95
CA ASN A 90 -1.40 -1.55 0.39
C ASN A 90 -2.75 -2.08 0.91
N ALA A 91 -2.83 -3.31 1.41
CA ALA A 91 -4.07 -3.84 1.97
C ALA A 91 -4.66 -2.89 3.02
N GLY A 92 -5.94 -2.61 2.91
CA GLY A 92 -6.62 -1.71 3.83
C GLY A 92 -8.12 -1.68 3.63
N VAL A 93 -8.82 -1.36 4.71
CA VAL A 93 -10.26 -1.17 4.79
C VAL A 93 -10.60 0.18 5.39
N MET A 94 -11.77 0.68 5.05
CA MET A 94 -12.38 1.87 5.64
C MET A 94 -13.88 1.61 5.74
N PHE A 95 -14.41 1.62 6.94
CA PHE A 95 -15.83 1.45 7.20
C PHE A 95 -16.51 2.82 7.30
N GLN A 96 -17.72 2.93 6.72
CA GLN A 96 -18.52 4.16 6.79
C GLN A 96 -19.41 4.12 8.00
N ASN A 97 -18.89 4.56 9.13
CA ASN A 97 -19.60 4.66 10.42
C ASN A 97 -19.29 6.02 11.07
N THR A 98 -20.13 6.42 12.02
CA THR A 98 -19.80 7.54 12.91
C THR A 98 -18.99 7.02 14.11
N PHE A 99 -18.32 7.90 14.82
CA PHE A 99 -17.57 7.51 16.02
C PHE A 99 -18.45 6.82 17.07
N LEU A 100 -19.69 7.27 17.23
CA LEU A 100 -20.61 6.71 18.22
C LEU A 100 -21.22 5.35 17.81
N ASP A 101 -21.23 5.05 16.50
CA ASP A 101 -21.76 3.80 15.95
C ASP A 101 -20.66 2.77 15.67
N ALA A 102 -19.40 3.15 15.82
CA ALA A 102 -18.27 2.25 15.62
C ALA A 102 -18.26 1.16 16.71
N THR A 103 -18.28 -0.09 16.28
CA THR A 103 -18.17 -1.23 17.22
C THR A 103 -16.71 -1.63 17.42
N GLU A 104 -16.44 -2.42 18.48
CA GLU A 104 -15.11 -2.97 18.73
C GLU A 104 -14.63 -3.82 17.54
N GLU A 105 -15.52 -4.55 16.87
CA GLU A 105 -15.18 -5.36 15.71
C GLU A 105 -14.72 -4.52 14.53
N VAL A 106 -15.32 -3.34 14.30
CA VAL A 106 -14.92 -2.39 13.26
C VAL A 106 -13.54 -1.82 13.59
N TRP A 107 -13.31 -1.47 14.84
CA TRP A 107 -12.00 -1.03 15.33
C TRP A 107 -10.95 -2.11 15.11
N ASP A 108 -11.18 -3.32 15.60
CA ASP A 108 -10.24 -4.43 15.52
C ASP A 108 -9.92 -4.79 14.06
N GLN A 109 -10.93 -4.91 13.20
CA GLN A 109 -10.73 -5.19 11.79
C GLN A 109 -9.89 -4.10 11.08
N THR A 110 -10.17 -2.83 11.42
CA THR A 110 -9.42 -1.70 10.82
C THR A 110 -7.96 -1.72 11.25
N ILE A 111 -7.70 -1.87 12.54
CA ILE A 111 -6.33 -1.92 13.08
C ILE A 111 -5.59 -3.18 12.61
N ASP A 112 -6.25 -4.32 12.65
CA ASP A 112 -5.65 -5.61 12.27
C ASP A 112 -5.25 -5.64 10.79
N ILE A 113 -6.09 -5.12 9.89
CA ILE A 113 -5.78 -5.11 8.46
C ILE A 113 -4.83 -3.97 8.12
N ASN A 114 -5.17 -2.72 8.50
CA ASN A 114 -4.44 -1.54 8.02
C ASN A 114 -3.06 -1.37 8.66
N LEU A 115 -2.90 -1.71 9.94
CA LEU A 115 -1.67 -1.45 10.69
C LEU A 115 -0.93 -2.73 11.05
N LYS A 116 -1.59 -3.67 11.75
CA LYS A 116 -0.96 -4.93 12.14
C LYS A 116 -0.56 -5.76 10.92
N GLY A 117 -1.38 -5.79 9.87
CA GLY A 117 -1.04 -6.47 8.61
C GLY A 117 0.23 -5.95 7.98
N ALA A 118 0.40 -4.61 7.93
CA ALA A 118 1.63 -3.99 7.43
C ALA A 118 2.85 -4.35 8.31
N TYR A 119 2.68 -4.37 9.63
CA TYR A 119 3.72 -4.82 10.56
C TYR A 119 4.09 -6.28 10.32
N LEU A 120 3.12 -7.19 10.21
CA LEU A 120 3.36 -8.62 10.01
C LEU A 120 4.08 -8.89 8.69
N CYS A 121 3.62 -8.29 7.58
CA CYS A 121 4.26 -8.42 6.28
C CYS A 121 5.70 -7.88 6.32
N SER A 122 5.92 -6.72 6.92
CA SER A 122 7.24 -6.13 7.06
C SER A 122 8.17 -6.99 7.90
N LYS A 123 7.66 -7.54 9.02
CA LYS A 123 8.41 -8.45 9.90
C LYS A 123 8.85 -9.73 9.19
N GLU A 124 8.00 -10.28 8.32
CA GLU A 124 8.30 -11.52 7.61
C GLU A 124 9.30 -11.33 6.46
N VAL A 125 9.25 -10.19 5.73
CA VAL A 125 10.21 -9.94 4.64
C VAL A 125 11.54 -9.38 5.13
N ALA A 126 11.60 -8.71 6.27
CA ALA A 126 12.79 -8.03 6.77
C ALA A 126 14.03 -8.95 6.86
N PRO A 127 13.97 -10.19 7.41
CA PRO A 127 15.12 -11.07 7.45
C PRO A 127 15.70 -11.39 6.07
N ILE A 128 14.82 -11.52 5.05
CA ILE A 128 15.21 -11.80 3.67
C ILE A 128 15.96 -10.61 3.10
N MET A 129 15.37 -9.40 3.24
CA MET A 129 15.96 -8.16 2.74
C MET A 129 17.29 -7.83 3.43
N LEU A 130 17.38 -8.03 4.75
CA LEU A 130 18.62 -7.85 5.51
C LEU A 130 19.73 -8.81 5.05
N LYS A 131 19.40 -10.09 4.79
CA LYS A 131 20.32 -11.07 4.22
C LYS A 131 20.78 -10.67 2.82
N GLN A 132 19.88 -10.10 2.02
CA GLN A 132 20.18 -9.56 0.68
C GLN A 132 20.99 -8.25 0.73
N LYS A 133 21.08 -7.60 1.89
CA LYS A 133 21.64 -6.25 2.10
C LYS A 133 20.99 -5.21 1.19
N LYS A 134 19.75 -5.41 0.77
CA LYS A 134 18.97 -4.49 -0.05
C LYS A 134 17.48 -4.81 0.06
N GLY A 135 16.65 -3.79 0.21
CA GLY A 135 15.19 -3.93 0.22
C GLY A 135 14.48 -2.57 0.22
N LYS A 136 13.24 -2.56 -0.22
CA LYS A 136 12.35 -1.39 -0.20
C LYS A 136 10.99 -1.78 0.40
N ILE A 137 10.56 -1.09 1.44
CA ILE A 137 9.21 -1.24 2.02
C ILE A 137 8.45 0.07 1.80
N ILE A 138 7.29 -0.02 1.19
CA ILE A 138 6.43 1.12 0.88
C ILE A 138 5.08 0.90 1.54
N ASN A 139 4.72 1.76 2.47
CA ASN A 139 3.46 1.71 3.17
C ASN A 139 2.45 2.67 2.51
N ILE A 140 1.29 2.17 2.07
CA ILE A 140 0.22 3.03 1.58
C ILE A 140 -0.59 3.52 2.78
N SER A 141 -0.18 4.68 3.28
CA SER A 141 -0.84 5.38 4.36
C SER A 141 -2.03 6.21 3.86
N SER A 142 -2.20 7.40 4.36
CA SER A 142 -3.21 8.39 3.94
C SER A 142 -2.80 9.78 4.44
N ASN A 143 -3.23 10.83 3.75
CA ASN A 143 -3.16 12.18 4.30
C ASN A 143 -3.97 12.33 5.58
N SER A 144 -4.99 11.48 5.78
CA SER A 144 -5.77 11.43 7.03
C SER A 144 -4.94 11.03 8.25
N GLY A 145 -3.82 10.35 8.09
CA GLY A 145 -2.88 10.05 9.17
C GLY A 145 -1.95 11.22 9.56
N ILE A 146 -2.01 12.35 8.84
CA ILE A 146 -1.18 13.54 9.06
C ILE A 146 -2.08 14.76 9.27
N TYR A 147 -2.92 15.04 8.29
CA TYR A 147 -3.90 16.12 8.27
C TYR A 147 -5.30 15.51 8.34
N HIS A 148 -6.15 15.93 9.27
CA HIS A 148 -7.33 15.19 9.73
C HIS A 148 -8.70 15.64 9.18
N PRO A 149 -8.89 15.91 7.88
CA PRO A 149 -10.23 16.29 7.40
C PRO A 149 -11.23 15.14 7.47
N SER A 150 -10.75 13.91 7.50
CA SER A 150 -11.58 12.69 7.60
C SER A 150 -11.80 12.23 9.06
N ALA A 151 -11.11 12.82 10.02
CA ALA A 151 -11.18 12.43 11.44
C ALA A 151 -12.59 12.57 12.04
N LEU A 152 -13.41 13.45 11.48
CA LEU A 152 -14.80 13.65 11.91
C LEU A 152 -15.71 12.46 11.57
N ARG A 153 -15.27 11.53 10.70
CA ARG A 153 -16.11 10.42 10.21
C ARG A 153 -15.53 9.03 10.48
N PHE A 154 -14.19 8.87 10.48
CA PHE A 154 -13.52 7.55 10.43
C PHE A 154 -12.35 7.51 11.41
N VAL A 155 -12.63 7.56 12.69
CA VAL A 155 -11.60 7.67 13.74
C VAL A 155 -10.61 6.51 13.71
N GLU A 156 -11.12 5.27 13.61
CA GLU A 156 -10.29 4.05 13.56
C GLU A 156 -9.39 4.02 12.32
N TYR A 157 -9.88 4.49 11.18
CA TYR A 157 -9.09 4.62 9.96
C TYR A 157 -7.94 5.64 10.13
N VAL A 158 -8.25 6.82 10.65
CA VAL A 158 -7.25 7.86 10.94
C VAL A 158 -6.18 7.34 11.89
N VAL A 159 -6.58 6.67 12.98
CA VAL A 159 -5.65 6.07 13.95
C VAL A 159 -4.76 5.03 13.28
N SER A 160 -5.33 4.14 12.45
CA SER A 160 -4.57 3.13 11.74
C SER A 160 -3.52 3.73 10.80
N LYS A 161 -3.86 4.84 10.10
CA LYS A 161 -2.94 5.51 9.16
C LYS A 161 -1.90 6.38 9.88
N ALA A 162 -2.25 7.01 10.99
CA ALA A 162 -1.29 7.67 11.86
C ALA A 162 -0.29 6.66 12.47
N GLY A 163 -0.79 5.50 12.93
CA GLY A 163 0.06 4.40 13.38
C GLY A 163 0.99 3.88 12.29
N MET A 164 0.53 3.78 11.04
CA MET A 164 1.37 3.39 9.91
C MET A 164 2.49 4.39 9.63
N ASN A 165 2.27 5.68 9.83
CA ASN A 165 3.30 6.70 9.72
C ASN A 165 4.40 6.51 10.80
N GLY A 166 3.98 6.21 12.04
CA GLY A 166 4.89 5.83 13.13
C GLY A 166 5.68 4.56 12.82
N LEU A 167 4.99 3.51 12.34
CA LEU A 167 5.60 2.25 11.92
C LEU A 167 6.65 2.47 10.83
N THR A 168 6.37 3.31 9.83
CA THR A 168 7.30 3.65 8.75
C THR A 168 8.61 4.19 9.29
N ARG A 169 8.56 5.20 10.17
CA ARG A 169 9.76 5.81 10.76
C ARG A 169 10.53 4.85 11.66
N ALA A 170 9.82 4.06 12.47
CA ALA A 170 10.43 3.08 13.35
C ALA A 170 11.18 1.98 12.56
N LEU A 171 10.56 1.48 11.49
CA LEU A 171 11.18 0.47 10.62
C LEU A 171 12.34 1.05 9.81
N ALA A 172 12.27 2.29 9.34
CA ALA A 172 13.36 2.97 8.64
C ALA A 172 14.62 3.01 9.50
N LEU A 173 14.50 3.40 10.78
CA LEU A 173 15.60 3.40 11.73
C LEU A 173 16.11 2.00 12.05
N LYS A 174 15.21 1.02 12.16
CA LYS A 174 15.56 -0.34 12.60
C LYS A 174 16.21 -1.16 11.49
N LEU A 175 15.83 -0.96 10.23
CA LEU A 175 16.26 -1.80 9.09
C LEU A 175 17.36 -1.15 8.25
N GLY A 176 17.68 0.14 8.50
CA GLY A 176 18.88 0.75 7.95
C GLY A 176 20.16 0.01 8.37
N PRO A 177 21.22 0.06 7.55
CA PRO A 177 21.37 0.81 6.31
C PRO A 177 20.90 0.05 5.04
N TYR A 178 20.34 -1.16 5.17
CA TYR A 178 20.09 -2.04 4.02
C TYR A 178 18.69 -1.95 3.44
N VAL A 179 17.71 -1.47 4.21
CA VAL A 179 16.31 -1.42 3.78
C VAL A 179 15.77 -0.01 3.94
N ASN A 180 15.31 0.58 2.82
CA ASN A 180 14.57 1.82 2.87
C ASN A 180 13.10 1.54 3.18
N VAL A 181 12.53 2.31 4.11
CA VAL A 181 11.12 2.20 4.48
C VAL A 181 10.47 3.58 4.38
N ASN A 182 9.49 3.72 3.50
CA ASN A 182 8.80 4.99 3.26
C ASN A 182 7.28 4.78 3.22
N ALA A 183 6.53 5.84 3.40
CA ALA A 183 5.09 5.84 3.20
C ALA A 183 4.69 6.75 2.03
N ILE A 184 3.66 6.34 1.31
CA ILE A 184 2.89 7.22 0.44
C ILE A 184 1.61 7.56 1.19
N CYS A 185 1.27 8.85 1.23
CA CYS A 185 0.09 9.38 1.88
C CYS A 185 -0.85 9.99 0.82
N PRO A 186 -1.69 9.17 0.15
CA PRO A 186 -2.62 9.67 -0.84
C PRO A 186 -3.68 10.56 -0.19
N GLY A 187 -4.13 11.56 -0.94
CA GLY A 187 -5.39 12.23 -0.70
C GLY A 187 -6.56 11.43 -1.29
N TRP A 188 -7.53 12.12 -1.88
CA TRP A 188 -8.65 11.47 -2.53
C TRP A 188 -8.26 10.96 -3.93
N ILE A 189 -8.25 9.63 -4.07
CA ILE A 189 -7.89 8.92 -5.30
C ILE A 189 -9.13 8.24 -5.85
N LYS A 190 -9.42 8.44 -7.13
CA LYS A 190 -10.58 7.84 -7.82
C LYS A 190 -10.42 6.32 -7.88
N THR A 191 -11.08 5.62 -6.95
CA THR A 191 -11.07 4.15 -6.80
C THR A 191 -12.46 3.66 -6.38
N GLU A 192 -12.68 2.33 -6.38
CA GLU A 192 -13.93 1.74 -5.88
C GLU A 192 -14.25 2.15 -4.43
N MET A 193 -13.22 2.42 -3.60
CA MET A 193 -13.39 2.80 -2.19
C MET A 193 -14.13 4.14 -2.03
N VAL A 194 -13.95 5.07 -2.96
CA VAL A 194 -14.55 6.40 -2.93
C VAL A 194 -15.69 6.57 -3.96
N ALA A 195 -16.02 5.53 -4.73
CA ALA A 195 -17.00 5.61 -5.81
C ALA A 195 -18.44 5.94 -5.36
N LYS A 196 -18.75 5.74 -4.07
CA LYS A 196 -20.05 6.02 -3.45
C LYS A 196 -20.02 7.24 -2.52
N THR A 197 -19.07 8.14 -2.73
CA THR A 197 -18.96 9.37 -1.93
C THR A 197 -20.15 10.28 -2.22
N ASP A 198 -20.69 10.88 -1.16
CA ASP A 198 -21.74 11.90 -1.25
C ASP A 198 -21.26 13.06 -2.13
N PRO A 199 -22.08 13.53 -3.10
CA PRO A 199 -21.71 14.64 -3.98
C PRO A 199 -21.32 15.93 -3.25
N GLU A 200 -21.90 16.21 -2.08
CA GLU A 200 -21.52 17.36 -1.27
C GLU A 200 -20.12 17.21 -0.69
N VAL A 201 -19.79 16.01 -0.20
CA VAL A 201 -18.44 15.69 0.27
C VAL A 201 -17.44 15.76 -0.88
N GLU A 202 -17.82 15.27 -2.07
CA GLU A 202 -16.98 15.39 -3.28
C GLU A 202 -16.68 16.86 -3.59
N ARG A 203 -17.69 17.73 -3.61
CA ARG A 203 -17.53 19.16 -3.84
C ARG A 203 -16.57 19.79 -2.81
N MET A 204 -16.78 19.53 -1.51
CA MET A 204 -15.91 20.04 -0.45
C MET A 204 -14.44 19.62 -0.65
N VAL A 205 -14.22 18.35 -0.97
CA VAL A 205 -12.88 17.82 -1.23
C VAL A 205 -12.23 18.52 -2.41
N LEU A 206 -12.98 18.75 -3.50
CA LEU A 206 -12.47 19.44 -4.68
C LEU A 206 -12.17 20.93 -4.40
N GLU A 207 -12.98 21.59 -3.59
CA GLU A 207 -12.74 22.97 -3.16
C GLU A 207 -11.46 23.12 -2.34
N GLU A 208 -11.16 22.16 -1.46
CA GLU A 208 -9.94 22.13 -0.65
C GLU A 208 -8.70 21.64 -1.41
N THR A 209 -8.88 20.97 -2.55
CA THR A 209 -7.77 20.45 -3.35
C THR A 209 -7.27 21.52 -4.32
N ALA A 210 -5.99 21.89 -4.23
CA ALA A 210 -5.42 22.96 -5.09
C ALA A 210 -5.55 22.62 -6.60
N LEU A 211 -5.34 21.35 -6.97
CA LEU A 211 -5.48 20.90 -8.37
C LEU A 211 -6.93 20.67 -8.82
N LYS A 212 -7.94 20.90 -7.96
CA LYS A 212 -9.38 20.85 -8.27
C LYS A 212 -9.85 19.55 -8.94
N ARG A 213 -9.20 18.45 -8.63
CA ARG A 213 -9.56 17.11 -9.10
C ARG A 213 -9.13 16.04 -8.12
N PHE A 214 -9.72 14.88 -8.21
CA PHE A 214 -9.19 13.68 -7.57
C PHE A 214 -7.91 13.22 -8.25
N GLY A 215 -7.01 12.59 -7.49
CA GLY A 215 -5.89 11.86 -8.02
C GLY A 215 -6.33 10.55 -8.67
N THR A 216 -5.45 9.97 -9.46
CA THR A 216 -5.63 8.65 -10.07
C THR A 216 -4.76 7.61 -9.37
N ALA A 217 -5.14 6.33 -9.48
CA ALA A 217 -4.33 5.23 -8.97
C ALA A 217 -2.95 5.18 -9.65
N ASP A 218 -2.85 5.57 -10.91
CA ASP A 218 -1.58 5.63 -11.65
C ASP A 218 -0.64 6.72 -11.13
N GLU A 219 -1.16 7.85 -10.66
CA GLU A 219 -0.32 8.89 -10.03
C GLU A 219 0.31 8.38 -8.73
N VAL A 220 -0.44 7.60 -7.93
CA VAL A 220 0.11 6.92 -6.75
C VAL A 220 1.10 5.83 -7.15
N ALA A 221 0.83 5.07 -8.21
CA ALA A 221 1.73 4.03 -8.71
C ALA A 221 3.06 4.62 -9.24
N ASN A 222 3.05 5.82 -9.81
CA ASN A 222 4.28 6.52 -10.21
C ASN A 222 5.16 6.91 -9.00
N ALA A 223 4.55 7.38 -7.92
CA ALA A 223 5.27 7.65 -6.68
C ALA A 223 5.82 6.35 -6.05
N ALA A 224 5.03 5.26 -6.07
CA ALA A 224 5.48 3.96 -5.62
C ALA A 224 6.67 3.44 -6.45
N LEU A 225 6.67 3.65 -7.77
CA LEU A 225 7.79 3.30 -8.63
C LEU A 225 9.07 4.05 -8.26
N TYR A 226 8.98 5.36 -7.99
CA TYR A 226 10.12 6.14 -7.52
C TYR A 226 10.69 5.55 -6.24
N LEU A 227 9.85 5.31 -5.22
CA LEU A 227 10.28 4.76 -3.93
C LEU A 227 10.77 3.30 -4.01
N ALA A 228 10.34 2.53 -5.02
CA ALA A 228 10.78 1.16 -5.26
C ALA A 228 12.11 1.08 -6.03
N SER A 229 12.49 2.12 -6.74
CA SER A 229 13.67 2.16 -7.60
C SER A 229 14.94 2.62 -6.86
N ASP A 230 16.09 2.53 -7.53
CA ASP A 230 17.36 3.05 -7.02
C ASP A 230 17.39 4.59 -6.97
N ASP A 231 16.50 5.26 -7.69
CA ASP A 231 16.38 6.74 -7.66
C ASP A 231 16.06 7.28 -6.25
N SER A 232 15.58 6.41 -5.33
CA SER A 232 15.23 6.74 -3.94
C SER A 232 16.16 6.12 -2.90
N ASP A 233 17.39 5.75 -3.26
CA ASP A 233 18.30 5.03 -2.33
C ASP A 233 18.67 5.86 -1.09
N PHE A 234 18.62 7.19 -1.18
CA PHE A 234 18.86 8.08 -0.03
C PHE A 234 17.58 8.59 0.64
N VAL A 235 16.42 7.96 0.35
CA VAL A 235 15.11 8.31 0.93
C VAL A 235 14.65 7.19 1.84
N THR A 236 14.53 7.47 3.15
CA THR A 236 13.98 6.53 4.13
C THR A 236 13.33 7.28 5.30
N GLY A 237 12.24 6.75 5.84
CA GLY A 237 11.45 7.36 6.91
C GLY A 237 10.51 8.48 6.44
N GLU A 238 10.39 8.70 5.11
CA GLU A 238 9.63 9.79 4.51
C GLU A 238 8.14 9.45 4.38
N LEU A 239 7.30 10.48 4.54
CA LEU A 239 5.85 10.44 4.34
C LEU A 239 5.50 11.25 3.09
N HIS A 240 5.42 10.58 1.95
CA HIS A 240 5.29 11.19 0.63
C HIS A 240 3.82 11.55 0.33
N MET A 241 3.50 12.83 0.37
CA MET A 241 2.13 13.33 0.15
C MET A 241 1.78 13.35 -1.34
N ILE A 242 0.70 12.64 -1.73
CA ILE A 242 0.13 12.64 -3.09
C ILE A 242 -1.32 13.11 -3.00
N THR A 243 -1.52 14.40 -2.79
CA THR A 243 -2.80 14.97 -2.34
C THR A 243 -3.41 16.00 -3.28
N GLY A 244 -2.69 16.38 -4.35
CA GLY A 244 -3.11 17.50 -5.21
C GLY A 244 -3.12 18.84 -4.48
N GLY A 245 -2.32 18.98 -3.40
CA GLY A 245 -2.21 20.18 -2.59
C GLY A 245 -3.28 20.31 -1.50
N ARG A 246 -3.99 19.23 -1.17
CA ARG A 246 -4.89 19.20 -0.01
C ARG A 246 -4.11 18.90 1.27
N GLY A 247 -4.25 19.74 2.30
CA GLY A 247 -3.56 19.57 3.57
C GLY A 247 -2.05 19.85 3.47
N MET A 248 -1.67 20.93 2.78
CA MET A 248 -0.30 21.45 2.79
C MET A 248 0.05 21.97 4.19
N HIS A 249 1.28 21.74 4.63
CA HIS A 249 1.84 22.19 5.91
C HIS A 249 2.86 23.29 5.68
#